data_36e619bcd02f4129896b2bb81e80832d
#
_entry.id   36e619bcd02f4129896b2bb81e80832d
#
_cell.length_a   1.000
_cell.length_b   1.000
_cell.length_c   1.000
_cell.angle_alpha   90.00
_cell.angle_beta   90.00
_cell.angle_gamma   90.00
#
_symmetry.space_group_name_H-M   'P 1'
#
loop_
_entity.id
_entity.type
_entity.pdbx_description
1 polymer ?
#
loop_
_entity_poly.entity_id
_entity_poly.type
_entity_poly.pdbx_seq_one_letter_code
_entity_poly.pdbx_strand_id
1 'polypeptide(L)'
;MLRLAMTIVLVALGTIPTQAAAPTAAQKDEFYRVCMGIAQDDALCSCKAEAALSLIDERFMDVVIASMKGGSPKAADYDAYNTYVAKSNQVCKPNY
;
A
#
# COMPACT_ATOMS: atom_id res chain seq x y z
N MET A 1 -41.01 29.86 24.97
CA MET A 1 -40.63 29.63 24.77
C MET A 1 -39.72 29.22 24.24
N LEU A 2 -39.30 28.77 23.88
CA LEU A 2 -38.51 28.31 23.57
C LEU A 2 -37.87 27.95 22.67
N ARG A 3 -37.36 27.70 22.43
CA ARG A 3 -36.73 27.43 21.83
C ARG A 3 -36.11 26.72 21.36
N LEU A 4 -35.75 26.33 20.91
CA LEU A 4 -35.24 25.62 20.60
C LEU A 4 -34.32 25.40 19.87
N ALA A 5 -33.75 25.03 19.86
CA ALA A 5 -32.86 24.92 19.48
C ALA A 5 -32.47 24.06 18.69
N MET A 6 -32.37 23.76 18.24
CA MET A 6 -32.15 22.91 17.60
C MET A 6 -31.04 22.70 17.08
N THR A 7 -30.48 22.26 17.03
CA THR A 7 -29.49 21.98 16.77
C THR A 7 -29.13 21.26 15.82
N ILE A 8 -28.67 21.17 15.36
CA ILE A 8 -28.40 20.52 14.48
C ILE A 8 -27.35 20.09 14.10
N VAL A 9 -27.01 19.54 13.96
CA VAL A 9 -26.13 18.99 13.76
C VAL A 9 -25.64 18.65 12.74
N LEU A 10 -25.20 18.52 12.31
CA LEU A 10 -24.72 18.14 11.58
C LEU A 10 -24.06 17.52 11.08
N VAL A 11 -23.79 17.21 10.97
CA VAL A 11 -23.47 16.60 10.49
C VAL A 11 -22.76 16.30 9.60
N ALA A 12 -22.05 16.11 9.53
CA ALA A 12 -21.16 15.89 8.79
C ALA A 12 -21.02 14.67 8.33
N LEU A 13 -21.53 14.07 8.42
CA LEU A 13 -21.50 12.99 8.00
C LEU A 13 -21.11 12.85 6.75
N GLY A 14 -20.83 12.33 6.13
CA GLY A 14 -20.53 12.06 4.89
C GLY A 14 -19.35 12.61 4.35
N THR A 15 -18.78 13.48 4.94
CA THR A 15 -17.59 14.08 4.41
C THR A 15 -16.34 13.43 4.94
N ILE A 16 -16.46 12.32 5.59
CA ILE A 16 -15.26 11.62 6.05
C ILE A 16 -14.57 11.05 4.83
N PRO A 17 -13.34 11.44 4.56
CA PRO A 17 -12.64 10.86 3.43
C PRO A 17 -12.44 9.38 3.65
N THR A 18 -12.68 8.62 2.62
CA THR A 18 -12.44 7.19 2.66
C THR A 18 -10.97 6.97 2.42
N GLN A 19 -10.26 6.55 3.41
CA GLN A 19 -8.86 6.24 3.23
C GLN A 19 -8.72 4.80 2.81
N ALA A 20 -7.85 4.58 1.86
CA ALA A 20 -7.55 3.23 1.42
C ALA A 20 -6.89 2.48 2.57
N ALA A 21 -7.25 1.24 2.74
CA ALA A 21 -6.68 0.40 3.79
C ALA A 21 -5.24 0.06 3.46
N ALA A 22 -4.42 -0.08 4.49
CA ALA A 22 -3.05 -0.56 4.33
C ALA A 22 -3.07 -2.02 3.90
N PRO A 23 -1.98 -2.51 3.29
CA PRO A 23 -1.89 -3.93 2.97
C PRO A 23 -2.12 -4.80 4.18
N THR A 24 -2.68 -5.98 3.94
CA THR A 24 -2.99 -6.93 5.02
C THR A 24 -1.77 -7.73 5.42
N ALA A 25 -1.86 -8.39 6.58
CA ALA A 25 -0.80 -9.30 7.02
C ALA A 25 -0.60 -10.42 6.02
N ALA A 26 -1.68 -10.94 5.44
CA ALA A 26 -1.58 -11.99 4.44
C ALA A 26 -0.84 -11.51 3.18
N GLN A 27 -1.11 -10.28 2.76
CA GLN A 27 -0.41 -9.69 1.62
C GLN A 27 1.06 -9.49 1.94
N LYS A 28 1.37 -9.03 3.14
CA LYS A 28 2.76 -8.85 3.55
C LYS A 28 3.51 -10.18 3.50
N ASP A 29 2.90 -11.24 3.99
CA ASP A 29 3.51 -12.57 3.94
C ASP A 29 3.72 -13.05 2.52
N GLU A 30 2.74 -12.84 1.66
CA GLU A 30 2.88 -13.23 0.26
C GLU A 30 3.98 -12.44 -0.42
N PHE A 31 4.02 -11.14 -0.20
CA PHE A 31 5.08 -10.29 -0.74
C PHE A 31 6.46 -10.83 -0.33
N TYR A 32 6.61 -11.12 0.96
CA TYR A 32 7.88 -11.63 1.46
C TYR A 32 8.28 -12.94 0.76
N ARG A 33 7.34 -13.88 0.66
CA ARG A 33 7.63 -15.16 0.04
C ARG A 33 8.01 -15.02 -1.45
N VAL A 34 7.28 -14.16 -2.16
CA VAL A 34 7.59 -13.92 -3.57
C VAL A 34 8.96 -13.25 -3.70
N CYS A 35 9.22 -12.28 -2.85
CA CYS A 35 10.51 -11.60 -2.83
C CYS A 35 11.66 -12.59 -2.57
N MET A 36 11.49 -13.49 -1.61
CA MET A 36 12.51 -14.48 -1.31
C MET A 36 12.78 -15.42 -2.48
N GLY A 37 11.75 -15.71 -3.28
CA GLY A 37 11.93 -16.51 -4.47
C GLY A 37 12.72 -15.78 -5.55
N ILE A 38 12.75 -14.47 -5.53
CA ILE A 38 13.45 -13.66 -6.51
C ILE A 38 14.84 -13.27 -6.03
N ALA A 39 14.92 -12.66 -4.86
CA ALA A 39 16.14 -12.01 -4.37
C ALA A 39 16.94 -12.90 -3.42
N GLN A 40 16.27 -13.82 -2.73
CA GLN A 40 16.90 -14.72 -1.76
C GLN A 40 17.71 -13.95 -0.71
N ASP A 41 17.17 -12.81 -0.29
CA ASP A 41 17.83 -11.89 0.64
C ASP A 41 16.80 -11.52 1.71
N ASP A 42 16.93 -12.16 2.89
CA ASP A 42 15.96 -11.98 3.95
C ASP A 42 15.89 -10.53 4.43
N ALA A 43 17.04 -9.89 4.60
CA ALA A 43 17.05 -8.52 5.09
C ALA A 43 16.35 -7.58 4.12
N LEU A 44 16.63 -7.73 2.82
CA LEU A 44 15.99 -6.91 1.80
C LEU A 44 14.49 -7.19 1.73
N CYS A 45 14.11 -8.46 1.70
CA CYS A 45 12.70 -8.83 1.55
C CYS A 45 11.88 -8.45 2.77
N SER A 46 12.44 -8.58 3.97
CA SER A 46 11.76 -8.14 5.19
C SER A 46 11.58 -6.62 5.19
N CYS A 47 12.63 -5.89 4.81
CA CYS A 47 12.55 -4.43 4.73
C CYS A 47 11.48 -3.99 3.74
N LYS A 48 11.47 -4.57 2.56
CA LYS A 48 10.52 -4.16 1.52
C LYS A 48 9.09 -4.56 1.85
N ALA A 49 8.89 -5.72 2.47
CA ALA A 49 7.56 -6.13 2.90
C ALA A 49 7.01 -5.16 3.95
N GLU A 50 7.85 -4.74 4.87
CA GLU A 50 7.45 -3.78 5.89
C GLU A 50 7.19 -2.40 5.28
N ALA A 51 8.09 -1.95 4.41
CA ALA A 51 7.94 -0.63 3.79
C ALA A 51 6.66 -0.52 2.97
N ALA A 52 6.25 -1.60 2.33
CA ALA A 52 5.03 -1.59 1.52
C ALA A 52 3.81 -1.22 2.35
N LEU A 53 3.80 -1.54 3.64
CA LEU A 53 2.65 -1.25 4.51
C LEU A 53 2.37 0.24 4.61
N SER A 54 3.39 1.08 4.46
CA SER A 54 3.22 2.53 4.55
C SER A 54 3.31 3.22 3.21
N LEU A 55 3.78 2.57 2.17
CA LEU A 55 3.99 3.20 0.87
C LEU A 55 2.80 3.03 -0.07
N ILE A 56 2.06 1.93 0.06
CA ILE A 56 0.97 1.63 -0.85
C ILE A 56 -0.22 1.08 -0.07
N ASP A 57 -1.37 1.04 -0.72
CA ASP A 57 -2.58 0.54 -0.09
C ASP A 57 -2.82 -0.92 -0.44
N GLU A 58 -3.89 -1.47 0.11
CA GLU A 58 -4.23 -2.88 -0.05
C GLU A 58 -4.42 -3.25 -1.52
N ARG A 59 -5.13 -2.42 -2.27
CA ARG A 59 -5.36 -2.70 -3.69
C ARG A 59 -4.05 -2.71 -4.46
N PHE A 60 -3.21 -1.72 -4.20
CA PHE A 60 -1.96 -1.61 -4.96
C PHE A 60 -0.95 -2.68 -4.58
N MET A 61 -1.04 -3.21 -3.36
CA MET A 61 -0.19 -4.33 -2.96
C MET A 61 -0.39 -5.52 -3.88
N ASP A 62 -1.64 -5.79 -4.28
CA ASP A 62 -1.90 -6.86 -5.24
C ASP A 62 -1.26 -6.59 -6.59
N VAL A 63 -1.26 -5.32 -7.04
CA VAL A 63 -0.60 -4.96 -8.29
C VAL A 63 0.89 -5.24 -8.20
N VAL A 64 1.51 -4.85 -7.08
CA VAL A 64 2.95 -5.06 -6.89
C VAL A 64 3.29 -6.54 -6.84
N ILE A 65 2.53 -7.32 -6.07
CA ILE A 65 2.79 -8.76 -5.97
C ILE A 65 2.63 -9.44 -7.32
N ALA A 66 1.60 -9.08 -8.09
CA ALA A 66 1.40 -9.63 -9.42
C ALA A 66 2.57 -9.29 -10.34
N SER A 67 3.10 -8.07 -10.24
CA SER A 67 4.25 -7.65 -11.04
C SER A 67 5.50 -8.44 -10.65
N MET A 68 5.70 -8.69 -9.37
CA MET A 68 6.82 -9.50 -8.90
C MET A 68 6.75 -10.93 -9.43
N LYS A 69 5.55 -11.44 -9.67
CA LYS A 69 5.34 -12.78 -10.20
C LYS A 69 5.46 -12.84 -11.73
N GLY A 70 5.82 -11.75 -12.36
CA GLY A 70 6.02 -11.71 -13.80
C GLY A 70 4.94 -11.00 -14.59
N GLY A 71 3.93 -10.48 -13.93
CA GLY A 71 2.92 -9.68 -14.60
C GLY A 71 3.40 -8.27 -14.84
N SER A 72 2.52 -7.46 -15.40
CA SER A 72 2.80 -6.04 -15.62
C SER A 72 1.65 -5.22 -15.09
N PRO A 73 1.93 -4.05 -14.51
CA PRO A 73 0.85 -3.16 -14.12
C PRO A 73 0.07 -2.69 -15.35
N LYS A 74 -1.19 -2.38 -15.16
CA LYS A 74 -1.97 -1.73 -16.21
C LYS A 74 -1.41 -0.34 -16.45
N ALA A 75 -1.66 0.19 -17.66
CA ALA A 75 -1.14 1.50 -18.02
C ALA A 75 -1.50 2.56 -16.98
N ALA A 76 -2.71 2.51 -16.45
CA ALA A 76 -3.16 3.48 -15.45
C ALA A 76 -2.37 3.40 -14.14
N ASP A 77 -1.72 2.28 -13.87
CA ASP A 77 -0.98 2.06 -12.63
C ASP A 77 0.53 2.26 -12.78
N TYR A 78 1.04 2.51 -13.98
CA TYR A 78 2.48 2.56 -14.21
C TYR A 78 3.18 3.65 -13.40
N ASP A 79 2.62 4.85 -13.38
CA ASP A 79 3.29 5.94 -12.67
C ASP A 79 3.36 5.66 -11.18
N ALA A 80 2.28 5.15 -10.61
CA ALA A 80 2.27 4.80 -9.19
C ALA A 80 3.23 3.65 -8.91
N TYR A 81 3.31 2.70 -9.82
CA TYR A 81 4.23 1.58 -9.66
C TYR A 81 5.69 2.04 -9.67
N ASN A 82 6.05 2.89 -10.62
CA ASN A 82 7.41 3.42 -10.70
C ASN A 82 7.76 4.26 -9.49
N THR A 83 6.81 5.05 -9.00
CA THR A 83 7.01 5.84 -7.79
C THR A 83 7.24 4.93 -6.59
N TYR A 84 6.45 3.88 -6.47
CA TYR A 84 6.61 2.92 -5.38
C TYR A 84 8.00 2.27 -5.43
N VAL A 85 8.42 1.82 -6.61
CA VAL A 85 9.73 1.17 -6.75
C VAL A 85 10.84 2.11 -6.31
N ALA A 86 10.80 3.37 -6.76
CA ALA A 86 11.81 4.35 -6.40
C ALA A 86 11.85 4.59 -4.88
N LYS A 87 10.68 4.77 -4.26
CA LYS A 87 10.61 5.00 -2.82
C LYS A 87 11.03 3.78 -2.03
N SER A 88 10.62 2.61 -2.47
CA SER A 88 10.97 1.36 -1.83
C SER A 88 12.49 1.16 -1.84
N ASN A 89 13.14 1.50 -2.95
CA ASN A 89 14.60 1.39 -3.06
C ASN A 89 15.32 2.43 -2.21
N GLN A 90 14.70 3.56 -1.93
CA GLN A 90 15.28 4.54 -1.02
C GLN A 90 15.24 4.05 0.42
N VAL A 91 14.15 3.39 0.81
CA VAL A 91 13.97 2.87 2.17
C VAL A 91 14.80 1.61 2.38
N CYS A 92 14.77 0.72 1.40
CA CYS A 92 15.40 -0.58 1.48
C CYS A 92 16.37 -0.71 0.31
N LYS A 93 17.61 -0.39 0.55
CA LYS A 93 18.61 -0.34 -0.53
C LYS A 93 18.99 -1.75 -0.95
N PRO A 94 18.72 -2.10 -2.19
CA PRO A 94 19.16 -3.41 -2.66
C PRO A 94 20.67 -3.45 -2.78
N ASN A 95 21.18 -4.65 -2.70
CA ASN A 95 22.60 -4.88 -2.69
C ASN A 95 23.07 -5.30 -4.08
N TYR A 96 22.80 -4.48 -5.07
CA TYR A 96 23.23 -4.79 -6.42
C TYR A 96 23.51 -3.55 -7.25
#